data_524161ea00765ef6a4dbac62dbab35d0
#
_entry.id   524161ea00765ef6a4dbac62dbab35d0
#
_cell.length_a   1.000
_cell.length_b   1.000
_cell.length_c   1.000
_cell.angle_alpha   90.00
_cell.angle_beta   90.00
_cell.angle_gamma   90.00
#
_symmetry.space_group_name_H-M   'P 1'
#
loop_
_entity.id
_entity.type
_entity.pdbx_description
1 polymer ?
#
loop_
_entity_poly.entity_id
_entity_poly.type
_entity_poly.pdbx_seq_one_letter_code
_entity_poly.pdbx_strand_id
1 'polypeptide(L)'
;MLFRSTRTVQERLIRQAPFGRMVEQIRTGPPRASVFGIPGADARLNVVEYFVHHEDVRRAQPDWEPRDLDDELSDLLWRQLGRTRLMLRKAPVGVEFAREGQNGGAGAPVRITAKGRAPMVTVAGPPAELMMWAFGRAEAARVRLIGSDPDVAALASRRWRS
;
A
#
# COMPACT_ATOMS: atom_id res chain seq x y z
N MET A 1 -10.24 -17.12 5.40
CA MET A 1 -11.72 -17.32 5.36
C MET A 1 -12.50 -16.13 4.80
N LEU A 2 -11.90 -14.95 4.63
CA LEU A 2 -12.58 -13.74 4.11
C LEU A 2 -12.94 -13.83 2.61
N PHE A 3 -12.14 -14.48 1.79
CA PHE A 3 -12.35 -14.55 0.33
C PHE A 3 -13.60 -15.34 -0.11
N ARG A 4 -14.08 -16.28 0.70
CA ARG A 4 -15.32 -17.02 0.41
C ARG A 4 -16.57 -16.16 0.58
N SER A 5 -16.57 -15.21 1.51
CA SER A 5 -17.72 -14.33 1.73
C SER A 5 -17.87 -13.29 0.64
N THR A 6 -16.77 -12.72 0.11
CA THR A 6 -16.80 -11.72 -0.96
C THR A 6 -17.37 -12.30 -2.25
N ARG A 7 -16.94 -13.50 -2.66
CA ARG A 7 -17.47 -14.18 -3.85
C ARG A 7 -18.97 -14.50 -3.72
N THR A 8 -19.40 -14.99 -2.56
CA THR A 8 -20.81 -15.29 -2.30
C THR A 8 -21.68 -14.03 -2.33
N VAL A 9 -21.17 -12.90 -1.80
CA VAL A 9 -21.87 -11.60 -1.86
C VAL A 9 -21.93 -11.09 -3.29
N GLN A 10 -20.84 -11.17 -4.05
CA GLN A 10 -20.82 -10.78 -5.46
C GLN A 10 -21.79 -11.61 -6.30
N GLU A 11 -21.77 -12.93 -6.16
CA GLU A 11 -22.70 -13.83 -6.89
C GLU A 11 -24.17 -13.58 -6.51
N ARG A 12 -24.44 -13.19 -5.26
CA ARG A 12 -25.76 -12.81 -4.80
C ARG A 12 -26.21 -11.49 -5.40
N LEU A 13 -25.36 -10.47 -5.44
CA LEU A 13 -25.60 -9.18 -6.05
C LEU A 13 -25.86 -9.30 -7.56
N ILE A 14 -25.06 -10.09 -8.27
CA ILE A 14 -25.23 -10.34 -9.71
C ILE A 14 -26.57 -11.01 -10.01
N ARG A 15 -27.04 -11.89 -9.14
CA ARG A 15 -28.35 -12.58 -9.33
C ARG A 15 -29.56 -11.72 -8.95
N GLN A 16 -29.40 -10.74 -8.08
CA GLN A 16 -30.52 -9.99 -7.49
C GLN A 16 -30.70 -8.58 -8.06
N ALA A 17 -29.73 -8.03 -8.77
CA ALA A 17 -29.81 -6.69 -9.31
C ALA A 17 -29.73 -6.68 -10.84
N PRO A 18 -30.69 -6.06 -11.55
CA PRO A 18 -30.58 -5.77 -12.98
C PRO A 18 -29.31 -4.95 -13.25
N PHE A 19 -28.61 -5.25 -14.36
CA PHE A 19 -27.35 -4.61 -14.73
C PHE A 19 -27.40 -3.07 -14.64
N GLY A 20 -28.51 -2.45 -15.10
CA GLY A 20 -28.71 -1.01 -15.01
C GLY A 20 -28.68 -0.46 -13.58
N ARG A 21 -29.20 -1.22 -12.60
CA ARG A 21 -29.16 -0.83 -11.19
C ARG A 21 -27.74 -0.93 -10.61
N MET A 22 -26.95 -1.91 -11.03
CA MET A 22 -25.55 -2.00 -10.64
C MET A 22 -24.71 -0.84 -11.19
N VAL A 23 -24.96 -0.47 -12.46
CA VAL A 23 -24.31 0.70 -13.08
C VAL A 23 -24.67 1.98 -12.33
N GLU A 24 -25.95 2.15 -11.96
CA GLU A 24 -26.40 3.33 -11.21
C GLU A 24 -25.82 3.36 -9.79
N GLN A 25 -25.68 2.24 -9.11
CA GLN A 25 -25.00 2.16 -7.82
C GLN A 25 -23.52 2.55 -7.90
N ILE A 26 -22.82 2.15 -8.96
CA ILE A 26 -21.44 2.56 -9.19
C ILE A 26 -21.37 4.07 -9.47
N ARG A 27 -22.31 4.59 -10.27
CA ARG A 27 -22.37 5.99 -10.65
C ARG A 27 -22.71 6.92 -9.48
N THR A 28 -23.60 6.50 -8.58
CA THR A 28 -24.02 7.25 -7.39
C THR A 28 -23.06 7.12 -6.20
N GLY A 29 -22.12 6.19 -6.29
CA GLY A 29 -21.12 5.93 -5.22
C GLY A 29 -21.72 5.22 -3.99
N PRO A 30 -20.92 5.01 -2.95
CA PRO A 30 -21.36 4.34 -1.74
C PRO A 30 -22.38 5.17 -0.97
N PRO A 31 -23.29 4.53 -0.19
CA PRO A 31 -24.26 5.25 0.65
C PRO A 31 -23.58 6.23 1.59
N ARG A 32 -24.13 7.43 1.74
CA ARG A 32 -23.57 8.50 2.60
C ARG A 32 -23.37 8.08 4.06
N ALA A 33 -24.06 7.06 4.54
CA ALA A 33 -23.91 6.46 5.87
C ALA A 33 -22.86 5.35 5.96
N SER A 34 -22.18 5.03 4.85
CA SER A 34 -21.08 4.08 4.83
C SER A 34 -19.78 4.73 5.30
N VAL A 35 -18.90 3.95 5.94
CA VAL A 35 -17.54 4.40 6.31
C VAL A 35 -16.76 4.90 5.08
N PHE A 36 -17.17 4.46 3.87
CA PHE A 36 -16.66 4.89 2.57
C PHE A 36 -17.34 6.15 2.02
N GLY A 37 -18.36 6.67 2.69
CA GLY A 37 -19.10 7.88 2.28
C GLY A 37 -18.64 9.16 2.97
N ILE A 38 -17.55 9.15 3.75
CA ILE A 38 -17.02 10.35 4.41
C ILE A 38 -16.26 11.19 3.37
N PRO A 39 -16.72 12.41 3.02
CA PRO A 39 -16.05 13.27 2.07
C PRO A 39 -14.58 13.52 2.46
N GLY A 40 -13.64 13.23 1.59
CA GLY A 40 -12.20 13.45 1.80
C GLY A 40 -11.41 12.29 2.42
N ALA A 41 -12.03 11.37 3.18
CA ALA A 41 -11.35 10.15 3.63
C ALA A 41 -11.24 9.12 2.49
N ASP A 42 -12.28 9.03 1.69
CA ASP A 42 -12.41 8.13 0.55
C ASP A 42 -11.46 8.51 -0.60
N ALA A 43 -11.36 9.80 -0.93
CA ALA A 43 -10.51 10.24 -2.03
C ALA A 43 -9.03 9.90 -1.81
N ARG A 44 -8.53 10.04 -0.57
CA ARG A 44 -7.10 9.77 -0.24
C ARG A 44 -6.78 8.29 -0.14
N LEU A 45 -7.71 7.46 0.34
CA LEU A 45 -7.57 6.01 0.33
C LEU A 45 -7.65 5.47 -1.09
N ASN A 46 -8.58 5.98 -1.89
CA ASN A 46 -8.74 5.62 -3.29
C ASN A 46 -7.48 5.96 -4.10
N VAL A 47 -6.83 7.11 -3.84
CA VAL A 47 -5.58 7.46 -4.56
C VAL A 47 -4.50 6.41 -4.32
N VAL A 48 -4.33 5.91 -3.08
CA VAL A 48 -3.33 4.86 -2.80
C VAL A 48 -3.68 3.55 -3.49
N GLU A 49 -4.95 3.14 -3.46
CA GLU A 49 -5.40 1.93 -4.14
C GLU A 49 -5.22 2.05 -5.67
N TYR A 50 -5.64 3.16 -6.27
CA TYR A 50 -5.41 3.42 -7.69
C TYR A 50 -3.94 3.44 -8.04
N PHE A 51 -3.10 4.07 -7.21
CA PHE A 51 -1.67 4.06 -7.41
C PHE A 51 -1.11 2.64 -7.42
N VAL A 52 -1.42 1.83 -6.40
CA VAL A 52 -0.92 0.45 -6.29
C VAL A 52 -1.39 -0.40 -7.47
N HIS A 53 -2.67 -0.35 -7.84
CA HIS A 53 -3.20 -1.12 -8.97
C HIS A 53 -2.63 -0.66 -10.31
N HIS A 54 -2.42 0.63 -10.50
CA HIS A 54 -1.77 1.15 -11.69
C HIS A 54 -0.32 0.67 -11.79
N GLU A 55 0.41 0.69 -10.67
CA GLU A 55 1.77 0.14 -10.61
C GLU A 55 1.79 -1.39 -10.82
N ASP A 56 0.81 -2.14 -10.31
CA ASP A 56 0.68 -3.57 -10.58
C ASP A 56 0.62 -3.85 -12.10
N VAL A 57 -0.18 -3.09 -12.85
CA VAL A 57 -0.29 -3.22 -14.32
C VAL A 57 0.99 -2.81 -15.03
N ARG A 58 1.60 -1.68 -14.62
CA ARG A 58 2.87 -1.22 -15.22
C ARG A 58 4.01 -2.20 -15.00
N ARG A 59 4.16 -2.69 -13.75
CA ARG A 59 5.27 -3.58 -13.36
C ARG A 59 5.08 -5.02 -13.83
N ALA A 60 3.91 -5.36 -14.35
CA ALA A 60 3.70 -6.62 -15.06
C ALA A 60 4.22 -6.61 -16.50
N GLN A 61 4.58 -5.45 -17.05
CA GLN A 61 5.15 -5.33 -18.38
C GLN A 61 6.66 -5.66 -18.37
N PRO A 62 7.21 -6.23 -19.43
CA PRO A 62 8.66 -6.34 -19.57
C PRO A 62 9.28 -4.93 -19.58
N ASP A 63 10.49 -4.82 -19.11
CA ASP A 63 11.30 -3.59 -19.12
C ASP A 63 10.68 -2.39 -18.38
N TRP A 64 9.85 -2.65 -17.36
CA TRP A 64 9.34 -1.58 -16.52
C TRP A 64 10.45 -0.93 -15.68
N GLU A 65 10.34 0.37 -15.48
CA GLU A 65 11.21 1.11 -14.58
C GLU A 65 10.39 1.91 -13.57
N PRO A 66 10.95 2.20 -12.36
CA PRO A 66 10.34 3.16 -11.44
C PRO A 66 10.14 4.49 -12.17
N ARG A 67 8.98 5.09 -11.99
CA ARG A 67 8.72 6.42 -12.56
C ARG A 67 8.94 7.50 -11.51
N ASP A 68 9.37 8.64 -11.98
CA ASP A 68 9.38 9.85 -11.18
C ASP A 68 7.95 10.32 -10.94
N LEU A 69 7.63 10.58 -9.69
CA LEU A 69 6.38 11.19 -9.28
C LEU A 69 6.59 12.68 -9.01
N ASP A 70 5.56 13.48 -9.26
CA ASP A 70 5.57 14.85 -8.76
C ASP A 70 5.61 14.88 -7.22
N ASP A 71 6.04 15.99 -6.67
CA ASP A 71 6.22 16.16 -5.22
C ASP A 71 4.90 16.02 -4.47
N GLU A 72 3.77 16.44 -5.05
CA GLU A 72 2.46 16.37 -4.41
C GLU A 72 2.02 14.91 -4.18
N LEU A 73 2.10 14.07 -5.20
CA LEU A 73 1.77 12.66 -5.10
C LEU A 73 2.77 11.91 -4.22
N SER A 74 4.06 12.21 -4.35
CA SER A 74 5.12 11.63 -3.53
C SER A 74 4.90 11.93 -2.04
N ASP A 75 4.57 13.17 -1.70
CA ASP A 75 4.26 13.58 -0.34
C ASP A 75 2.96 12.98 0.19
N LEU A 76 1.95 12.83 -0.67
CA LEU A 76 0.71 12.17 -0.32
C LEU A 76 0.99 10.70 0.05
N LEU A 77 1.70 9.95 -0.79
CA LEU A 77 2.05 8.56 -0.53
C LEU A 77 2.86 8.44 0.78
N TRP A 78 3.83 9.33 0.99
CA TRP A 78 4.60 9.37 2.24
C TRP A 78 3.72 9.52 3.47
N ARG A 79 2.80 10.48 3.47
CA ARG A 79 1.86 10.69 4.59
C ARG A 79 0.94 9.48 4.83
N GLN A 80 0.59 8.74 3.77
CA GLN A 80 -0.27 7.56 3.89
C GLN A 80 0.48 6.32 4.42
N LEU A 81 1.81 6.25 4.34
CA LEU A 81 2.60 5.14 4.88
C LEU A 81 2.36 4.91 6.38
N GLY A 82 2.13 5.96 7.16
CA GLY A 82 1.79 5.83 8.57
C GLY A 82 0.53 5.00 8.85
N ARG A 83 -0.38 4.88 7.88
CA ARG A 83 -1.61 4.09 7.98
C ARG A 83 -1.41 2.60 7.69
N THR A 84 -0.26 2.21 7.13
CA THR A 84 0.06 0.80 6.84
C THR A 84 0.38 -0.03 8.08
N ARG A 85 0.37 0.56 9.28
CA ARG A 85 0.62 -0.12 10.56
C ARG A 85 -0.17 -1.40 10.73
N LEU A 86 -1.45 -1.38 10.31
CA LEU A 86 -2.31 -2.55 10.41
C LEU A 86 -1.83 -3.71 9.53
N MET A 87 -1.33 -3.41 8.34
CA MET A 87 -0.78 -4.40 7.41
C MET A 87 0.50 -5.02 7.95
N LEU A 88 1.30 -4.23 8.67
CA LEU A 88 2.60 -4.64 9.21
C LEU A 88 2.52 -5.21 10.64
N ARG A 89 1.33 -5.33 11.21
CA ARG A 89 1.16 -5.81 12.60
C ARG A 89 1.74 -7.20 12.86
N LYS A 90 1.72 -8.07 11.85
CA LYS A 90 2.25 -9.45 11.92
C LYS A 90 3.75 -9.51 11.60
N ALA A 91 4.42 -8.43 11.19
CA ALA A 91 5.84 -8.44 10.89
C ALA A 91 6.64 -9.00 12.09
N PRO A 92 7.66 -9.86 11.86
CA PRO A 92 8.41 -10.51 12.95
C PRO A 92 9.28 -9.54 13.74
N VAL A 93 9.62 -8.39 13.14
CA VAL A 93 10.49 -7.33 13.70
C VAL A 93 9.78 -5.98 13.66
N GLY A 94 10.34 -4.97 14.29
CA GLY A 94 9.94 -3.59 14.13
C GLY A 94 10.23 -3.09 12.72
N VAL A 95 9.41 -2.17 12.21
CA VAL A 95 9.52 -1.63 10.85
C VAL A 95 9.49 -0.11 10.91
N GLU A 96 10.51 0.50 10.35
CA GLU A 96 10.62 1.92 10.14
C GLU A 96 10.80 2.21 8.65
N PHE A 97 10.07 3.17 8.12
CA PHE A 97 10.28 3.67 6.77
C PHE A 97 11.23 4.87 6.81
N ALA A 98 12.20 4.89 5.90
CA ALA A 98 13.07 6.03 5.66
C ALA A 98 12.87 6.54 4.24
N ARG A 99 12.41 7.80 4.12
CA ARG A 99 12.24 8.44 2.83
C ARG A 99 13.60 8.80 2.25
N GLU A 100 13.88 8.29 1.07
CA GLU A 100 14.99 8.75 0.23
C GLU A 100 14.43 9.64 -0.87
N GLY A 101 15.09 10.77 -1.10
CA GLY A 101 14.75 11.64 -2.22
C GLY A 101 15.10 10.97 -3.55
N GLN A 102 14.33 11.23 -4.59
CA GLN A 102 14.63 10.76 -5.94
C GLN A 102 15.99 11.27 -6.44
N ASN A 103 16.50 12.36 -5.88
CA ASN A 103 17.73 13.03 -6.28
C ASN A 103 18.88 12.95 -5.25
N GLY A 104 18.86 11.99 -4.30
CA GLY A 104 19.96 11.79 -3.36
C GLY A 104 20.25 13.00 -2.46
N GLY A 105 19.21 13.74 -2.08
CA GLY A 105 19.37 14.93 -1.24
C GLY A 105 20.13 14.65 0.05
N ALA A 106 21.14 15.47 0.37
CA ALA A 106 22.10 15.32 1.47
C ALA A 106 21.53 15.59 2.88
N GLY A 107 20.22 15.53 3.07
CA GLY A 107 19.57 15.69 4.36
C GLY A 107 19.38 14.35 5.10
N ALA A 108 19.28 14.41 6.45
CA ALA A 108 18.91 13.22 7.21
C ALA A 108 17.55 12.69 6.73
N PRO A 109 17.41 11.37 6.49
CA PRO A 109 16.16 10.81 5.96
C PRO A 109 15.01 11.04 6.93
N VAL A 110 13.89 11.53 6.42
CA VAL A 110 12.65 11.63 7.19
C VAL A 110 12.14 10.21 7.45
N ARG A 111 11.72 9.92 8.68
CA ARG A 111 11.37 8.57 9.11
C ARG A 111 9.95 8.47 9.63
N ILE A 112 9.32 7.32 9.41
CA ILE A 112 8.01 6.94 9.96
C ILE A 112 8.12 5.57 10.59
N THR A 113 7.87 5.44 11.89
CA THR A 113 7.77 4.15 12.55
C THR A 113 6.40 3.52 12.26
N ALA A 114 6.39 2.47 11.47
CA ALA A 114 5.18 1.71 11.17
C ALA A 114 4.90 0.64 12.23
N LYS A 115 5.94 0.01 12.79
CA LYS A 115 5.82 -0.94 13.91
C LYS A 115 6.98 -0.73 14.88
N GLY A 116 6.67 -0.17 16.06
CA GLY A 116 7.64 0.04 17.14
C GLY A 116 7.88 -1.23 17.94
N ARG A 117 8.92 -1.98 17.59
CA ARG A 117 9.38 -3.18 18.30
C ARG A 117 10.84 -3.43 18.00
N ALA A 118 11.63 -3.76 19.02
CA ALA A 118 12.99 -4.24 18.80
C ALA A 118 12.98 -5.75 18.45
N PRO A 119 13.87 -6.23 17.59
CA PRO A 119 14.79 -5.44 16.78
C PRO A 119 14.08 -4.67 15.67
N MET A 120 14.72 -3.62 15.14
CA MET A 120 14.17 -2.74 14.10
C MET A 120 14.86 -2.96 12.76
N VAL A 121 14.06 -3.02 11.69
CA VAL A 121 14.55 -2.97 10.32
C VAL A 121 14.02 -1.70 9.67
N THR A 122 14.92 -0.93 9.06
CA THR A 122 14.55 0.23 8.25
C THR A 122 14.34 -0.19 6.81
N VAL A 123 13.19 0.18 6.25
CA VAL A 123 12.89 0.05 4.82
C VAL A 123 13.09 1.42 4.20
N ALA A 124 14.12 1.56 3.37
CA ALA A 124 14.54 2.83 2.80
C ALA A 124 14.28 2.89 1.29
N GLY A 125 13.77 4.02 0.81
CA GLY A 125 13.51 4.24 -0.60
C GLY A 125 12.58 5.42 -0.88
N PRO A 126 12.25 5.65 -2.16
CA PRO A 126 11.23 6.62 -2.55
C PRO A 126 9.84 6.25 -2.02
N PRO A 127 8.96 7.22 -1.71
CA PRO A 127 7.62 6.96 -1.19
C PRO A 127 6.77 5.98 -2.02
N ALA A 128 6.89 6.03 -3.35
CA ALA A 128 6.25 5.09 -4.27
C ALA A 128 6.66 3.64 -4.00
N GLU A 129 7.96 3.40 -3.89
CA GLU A 129 8.52 2.07 -3.66
C GLU A 129 8.19 1.54 -2.26
N LEU A 130 8.26 2.43 -1.25
CA LEU A 130 7.85 2.10 0.11
C LEU A 130 6.37 1.72 0.18
N MET A 131 5.51 2.41 -0.57
CA MET A 131 4.08 2.10 -0.65
C MET A 131 3.85 0.73 -1.29
N MET A 132 4.48 0.43 -2.43
CA MET A 132 4.42 -0.88 -3.08
C MET A 132 4.89 -1.99 -2.13
N TRP A 133 5.99 -1.78 -1.44
CA TRP A 133 6.50 -2.73 -0.46
C TRP A 133 5.50 -2.98 0.68
N ALA A 134 4.94 -1.92 1.26
CA ALA A 134 3.99 -2.00 2.37
C ALA A 134 2.69 -2.74 1.97
N PHE A 135 2.25 -2.59 0.73
CA PHE A 135 1.10 -3.29 0.15
C PHE A 135 1.42 -4.71 -0.34
N GLY A 136 2.57 -5.27 0.04
CA GLY A 136 2.91 -6.67 -0.22
C GLY A 136 3.57 -6.96 -1.56
N ARG A 137 3.91 -5.93 -2.36
CA ARG A 137 4.60 -6.03 -3.64
C ARG A 137 6.12 -5.97 -3.48
N ALA A 138 6.66 -6.61 -2.44
CA ALA A 138 8.08 -6.52 -2.07
C ALA A 138 9.05 -6.95 -3.19
N GLU A 139 8.65 -7.88 -4.05
CA GLU A 139 9.48 -8.34 -5.18
C GLU A 139 9.55 -7.32 -6.33
N ALA A 140 8.49 -6.54 -6.49
CA ALA A 140 8.43 -5.48 -7.49
C ALA A 140 8.89 -4.12 -6.95
N ALA A 141 9.08 -3.98 -5.64
CA ALA A 141 9.49 -2.72 -5.01
C ALA A 141 11.02 -2.57 -4.98
N ARG A 142 11.50 -1.41 -5.37
CA ARG A 142 12.92 -1.03 -5.32
C ARG A 142 13.22 -0.33 -3.99
N VAL A 143 13.38 -1.13 -2.92
CA VAL A 143 13.69 -0.65 -1.56
C VAL A 143 14.96 -1.29 -1.02
N ARG A 144 15.61 -0.64 -0.07
CA ARG A 144 16.72 -1.21 0.70
C ARG A 144 16.24 -1.57 2.10
N LEU A 145 16.59 -2.76 2.57
CA LEU A 145 16.36 -3.19 3.95
C LEU A 145 17.66 -3.01 4.74
N ILE A 146 17.59 -2.29 5.85
CA ILE A 146 18.73 -1.93 6.68
C ILE A 146 18.48 -2.44 8.10
N GLY A 147 19.30 -3.38 8.56
CA GLY A 147 19.20 -4.03 9.86
C GLY A 147 20.23 -5.13 9.95
N SER A 148 20.16 -5.98 10.98
CA SER A 148 20.99 -7.17 11.04
C SER A 148 20.52 -8.20 9.99
N ASP A 149 21.44 -9.02 9.48
CA ASP A 149 21.11 -10.03 8.46
C ASP A 149 19.92 -10.94 8.87
N PRO A 150 19.89 -11.49 10.11
CA PRO A 150 18.76 -12.33 10.52
C PRO A 150 17.43 -11.56 10.58
N ASP A 151 17.43 -10.30 10.98
CA ASP A 151 16.21 -9.48 11.06
C ASP A 151 15.69 -9.10 9.67
N VAL A 152 16.62 -8.76 8.78
CA VAL A 152 16.31 -8.50 7.36
C VAL A 152 15.74 -9.75 6.70
N ALA A 153 16.37 -10.92 6.92
CA ALA A 153 15.86 -12.20 6.40
C ALA A 153 14.48 -12.56 6.96
N ALA A 154 14.25 -12.33 8.25
CA ALA A 154 12.96 -12.55 8.89
C ALA A 154 11.88 -11.64 8.28
N LEU A 155 12.17 -10.35 8.06
CA LEU A 155 11.25 -9.40 7.45
C LEU A 155 11.00 -9.69 5.98
N ALA A 156 11.99 -10.12 5.23
CA ALA A 156 11.89 -10.48 3.82
C ALA A 156 11.07 -11.77 3.61
N SER A 157 10.99 -12.63 4.64
CA SER A 157 10.24 -13.88 4.54
C SER A 157 8.73 -13.59 4.32
N ARG A 158 8.08 -14.34 3.41
CA ARG A 158 6.64 -14.16 3.11
C ARG A 158 5.70 -14.69 4.19
N ARG A 159 6.19 -15.45 5.16
CA ARG A 159 5.37 -16.19 6.13
C ARG A 159 4.46 -15.32 7.01
N TRP A 160 4.84 -14.08 7.25
CA TRP A 160 4.06 -13.15 8.08
C TRP A 160 3.04 -12.32 7.30
N ARG A 161 3.07 -12.38 5.97
CA ARG A 161 2.16 -11.64 5.07
C ARG A 161 0.87 -12.41 4.75
N SER A 162 0.79 -13.67 5.10
CA SER A 162 -0.37 -14.55 4.90
C SER A 162 -1.41 -14.49 6.03
#